data_553ab89b7b32644a29e7a1deb89ee376
#
_entry.id   553ab89b7b32644a29e7a1deb89ee376
#
_cell.length_a   1.000
_cell.length_b   1.000
_cell.length_c   1.000
_cell.angle_alpha   90.00
_cell.angle_beta   90.00
_cell.angle_gamma   90.00
#
_symmetry.space_group_name_H-M   'P 1'
#
loop_
_entity.id
_entity.type
_entity.pdbx_description
1 polymer ?
#
loop_
_entity_poly.entity_id
_entity_poly.type
_entity_poly.pdbx_seq_one_letter_code
_entity_poly.pdbx_strand_id
1 'polypeptide(L)'
;MRMEGSRRTAARQGLVTDKSEFMKYGRKHFLTRRSYLLMAMLAFTLMAQAQMAYDSLRESLWRAFLTPPDSIRVGCYYYWVNEQVDPKGVKADLRWMKDNGITLAFLATDIRNLTRWDNPWEGQTFGKNKFQSRLWWKNLRTALKTAGELGIEMGLFNCPGWSQSGGPWVKPEEAMRNWTTKGIEICKTKEGTDVMCSPCSPEAQGLEVDKLSKAHVQKHFEAFIGEILRRIPPKDRPTLTTVVVDSWERGKQNYTDSIFSKFRQRYGYELDYTNPGCKKDLDRLIADLVASEYMGGLTEKAHQYGLRTWCEPYAHSPFPANSITYGSAADEVAAEFWVGDRKFRQKEVDAAFGAARRSGKNRVWAESFTDGWPELAKDDWSFEKLKPIADRYFHAGINASILHVMISQPGDDSKPAVRPWFGTYFDRRSRHSRELKPLVTYLRRCNFMLQLGRRADDAYDQRILSNGTTIRFTDDSRFEVTFPDGRQELWDPMQGILKTEEQK
;
A
#
# COMPACT_ATOMS: atom_id res chain seq x y z
N MET A 1 -79.26 53.04 -30.07
CA MET A 1 -79.96 53.50 -31.24
C MET A 1 -80.23 52.27 -32.09
N ARG A 2 -81.48 51.94 -32.21
CA ARG A 2 -82.24 51.17 -33.25
C ARG A 2 -81.57 49.86 -33.74
N MET A 3 -82.19 48.71 -33.35
CA MET A 3 -83.48 48.18 -33.86
C MET A 3 -83.36 47.51 -35.22
N GLU A 4 -83.71 46.31 -35.16
CA GLU A 4 -84.73 45.45 -35.80
C GLU A 4 -84.13 44.65 -36.96
N GLY A 5 -84.46 43.43 -37.19
CA GLY A 5 -85.58 42.57 -36.86
C GLY A 5 -85.66 41.46 -37.86
N SER A 6 -86.28 40.44 -37.47
CA SER A 6 -87.32 39.66 -38.12
C SER A 6 -87.04 38.41 -38.98
N ARG A 7 -87.57 37.32 -38.42
CA ARG A 7 -88.47 36.31 -38.98
C ARG A 7 -87.92 35.10 -39.77
N ARG A 8 -88.05 33.99 -39.07
CA ARG A 8 -88.72 32.71 -39.43
C ARG A 8 -88.61 32.22 -40.90
N THR A 9 -88.12 30.97 -41.00
CA THR A 9 -88.93 29.89 -41.57
C THR A 9 -88.31 28.49 -41.19
N ALA A 10 -89.20 27.60 -40.82
CA ALA A 10 -88.91 26.22 -40.52
C ALA A 10 -88.82 25.34 -41.76
N ALA A 11 -87.91 24.40 -41.83
CA ALA A 11 -88.08 23.20 -42.61
C ALA A 11 -87.42 22.03 -41.97
N ARG A 12 -88.19 20.96 -41.79
CA ARG A 12 -87.82 19.63 -41.40
C ARG A 12 -86.86 19.01 -42.42
N GLN A 13 -85.86 18.22 -41.89
CA GLN A 13 -85.28 17.03 -42.50
C GLN A 13 -84.17 16.62 -41.56
N GLY A 14 -84.14 15.42 -40.99
CA GLY A 14 -83.98 14.12 -41.51
C GLY A 14 -82.92 13.52 -40.60
N LEU A 15 -83.29 12.71 -39.55
CA LEU A 15 -82.35 11.88 -38.76
C LEU A 15 -81.70 10.91 -39.75
N VAL A 16 -80.45 11.10 -40.08
CA VAL A 16 -79.52 10.06 -40.55
C VAL A 16 -78.48 9.87 -39.44
N THR A 17 -78.73 8.89 -38.63
CA THR A 17 -77.75 8.39 -37.66
C THR A 17 -76.61 7.72 -38.41
N ASP A 18 -75.51 8.43 -38.60
CA ASP A 18 -74.28 7.87 -39.17
C ASP A 18 -73.63 6.90 -38.20
N LYS A 19 -73.92 5.61 -38.41
CA LYS A 19 -73.30 4.50 -37.68
C LYS A 19 -71.79 4.43 -37.90
N SER A 20 -71.21 5.24 -38.83
CA SER A 20 -69.77 5.27 -39.13
C SER A 20 -68.93 6.08 -38.11
N GLU A 21 -69.50 7.09 -37.47
CA GLU A 21 -68.79 7.87 -36.45
C GLU A 21 -68.67 7.14 -35.10
N PHE A 22 -69.70 6.36 -34.75
CA PHE A 22 -69.64 5.55 -33.50
C PHE A 22 -68.59 4.43 -33.56
N MET A 23 -68.38 3.85 -34.75
CA MET A 23 -67.31 2.83 -34.89
C MET A 23 -65.90 3.44 -34.96
N LYS A 24 -65.77 4.64 -35.46
CA LYS A 24 -64.48 5.37 -35.47
C LYS A 24 -64.05 5.80 -34.06
N TYR A 25 -64.99 6.26 -33.18
CA TYR A 25 -64.72 6.65 -31.81
C TYR A 25 -64.39 5.43 -30.94
N GLY A 26 -65.08 4.31 -31.10
CA GLY A 26 -64.79 3.07 -30.38
C GLY A 26 -63.44 2.44 -30.73
N ARG A 27 -63.02 2.51 -32.01
CA ARG A 27 -61.72 2.02 -32.44
C ARG A 27 -60.54 2.89 -31.95
N LYS A 28 -60.70 4.22 -31.92
CA LYS A 28 -59.65 5.12 -31.38
C LYS A 28 -59.45 4.92 -29.86
N HIS A 29 -60.50 4.76 -29.09
CA HIS A 29 -60.39 4.50 -27.65
C HIS A 29 -59.89 3.05 -27.34
N PHE A 30 -60.17 2.08 -28.18
CA PHE A 30 -59.68 0.71 -28.01
C PHE A 30 -58.18 0.59 -28.36
N LEU A 31 -57.74 1.32 -29.42
CA LEU A 31 -56.31 1.42 -29.78
C LEU A 31 -55.52 2.15 -28.71
N THR A 32 -56.03 3.23 -28.13
CA THR A 32 -55.36 3.96 -27.01
C THR A 32 -55.28 3.14 -25.75
N ARG A 33 -56.32 2.41 -25.35
CA ARG A 33 -56.28 1.50 -24.18
C ARG A 33 -55.27 0.35 -24.38
N ARG A 34 -55.20 -0.25 -25.56
CA ARG A 34 -54.16 -1.26 -25.86
C ARG A 34 -52.75 -0.68 -25.82
N SER A 35 -52.58 0.52 -26.34
CA SER A 35 -51.27 1.21 -26.30
C SER A 35 -50.85 1.55 -24.87
N TYR A 36 -51.79 1.99 -24.02
CA TYR A 36 -51.51 2.21 -22.57
C TYR A 36 -51.19 0.93 -21.82
N LEU A 37 -51.87 -0.18 -22.10
CA LEU A 37 -51.59 -1.48 -21.52
C LEU A 37 -50.21 -2.01 -21.93
N LEU A 38 -49.86 -1.89 -23.23
CA LEU A 38 -48.53 -2.27 -23.73
C LEU A 38 -47.41 -1.41 -23.14
N MET A 39 -47.62 -0.09 -23.01
CA MET A 39 -46.66 0.81 -22.35
C MET A 39 -46.53 0.46 -20.88
N ALA A 40 -47.62 0.17 -20.17
CA ALA A 40 -47.59 -0.23 -18.77
C ALA A 40 -46.87 -1.61 -18.58
N MET A 41 -47.11 -2.59 -19.46
CA MET A 41 -46.38 -3.85 -19.44
C MET A 41 -44.88 -3.67 -19.72
N LEU A 42 -44.56 -2.86 -20.72
CA LEU A 42 -43.16 -2.54 -21.03
C LEU A 42 -42.47 -1.83 -19.87
N ALA A 43 -43.12 -0.85 -19.26
CA ALA A 43 -42.60 -0.14 -18.09
C ALA A 43 -42.40 -1.12 -16.90
N PHE A 44 -43.38 -2.01 -16.63
CA PHE A 44 -43.25 -3.02 -15.60
C PHE A 44 -42.10 -3.99 -15.85
N THR A 45 -41.94 -4.44 -17.13
CA THR A 45 -40.84 -5.33 -17.51
C THR A 45 -39.48 -4.63 -17.32
N LEU A 46 -39.37 -3.36 -17.72
CA LEU A 46 -38.17 -2.56 -17.55
C LEU A 46 -37.83 -2.33 -16.06
N MET A 47 -38.86 -2.04 -15.24
CA MET A 47 -38.71 -1.92 -13.79
C MET A 47 -38.24 -3.22 -13.14
N ALA A 48 -38.82 -4.36 -13.54
CA ALA A 48 -38.43 -5.67 -13.05
C ALA A 48 -36.98 -6.01 -13.44
N GLN A 49 -36.57 -5.74 -14.69
CA GLN A 49 -35.21 -5.92 -15.13
C GLN A 49 -34.22 -5.00 -14.38
N ALA A 50 -34.56 -3.74 -14.16
CA ALA A 50 -33.77 -2.80 -13.38
C ALA A 50 -33.60 -3.25 -11.92
N GLN A 51 -34.68 -3.76 -11.31
CA GLN A 51 -34.63 -4.33 -9.95
C GLN A 51 -33.73 -5.56 -9.89
N MET A 52 -33.88 -6.52 -10.82
CA MET A 52 -33.02 -7.69 -10.87
C MET A 52 -31.54 -7.34 -11.07
N ALA A 53 -31.25 -6.36 -11.93
CA ALA A 53 -29.89 -5.88 -12.16
C ALA A 53 -29.29 -5.23 -10.89
N TYR A 54 -30.06 -4.43 -10.19
CA TYR A 54 -29.67 -3.84 -8.89
C TYR A 54 -29.40 -4.93 -7.85
N ASP A 55 -30.34 -5.87 -7.65
CA ASP A 55 -30.22 -6.93 -6.65
C ASP A 55 -28.96 -7.79 -6.89
N SER A 56 -28.69 -8.12 -8.15
CA SER A 56 -27.49 -8.87 -8.55
C SER A 56 -26.20 -8.10 -8.28
N LEU A 57 -26.15 -6.83 -8.66
CA LEU A 57 -24.98 -5.96 -8.45
C LEU A 57 -24.74 -5.74 -6.95
N ARG A 58 -25.77 -5.38 -6.24
CA ARG A 58 -25.74 -5.13 -4.79
C ARG A 58 -25.27 -6.37 -4.05
N GLU A 59 -25.84 -7.54 -4.33
CA GLU A 59 -25.49 -8.80 -3.66
C GLU A 59 -24.04 -9.19 -3.95
N SER A 60 -23.60 -9.08 -5.21
CA SER A 60 -22.22 -9.36 -5.60
C SER A 60 -21.22 -8.46 -4.86
N LEU A 61 -21.48 -7.16 -4.84
CA LEU A 61 -20.59 -6.19 -4.19
C LEU A 61 -20.60 -6.39 -2.66
N TRP A 62 -21.77 -6.64 -2.08
CA TRP A 62 -21.92 -6.88 -0.64
C TRP A 62 -21.17 -8.13 -0.17
N ARG A 63 -21.28 -9.25 -0.90
CA ARG A 63 -20.53 -10.48 -0.60
C ARG A 63 -19.02 -10.22 -0.65
N ALA A 64 -18.55 -9.54 -1.69
CA ALA A 64 -17.14 -9.19 -1.83
C ALA A 64 -16.67 -8.21 -0.76
N PHE A 65 -17.52 -7.31 -0.28
CA PHE A 65 -17.24 -6.44 0.86
C PHE A 65 -17.09 -7.23 2.17
N LEU A 66 -18.01 -8.13 2.47
CA LEU A 66 -17.95 -8.95 3.69
C LEU A 66 -16.75 -9.91 3.68
N THR A 67 -16.43 -10.45 2.51
CA THR A 67 -15.33 -11.40 2.30
C THR A 67 -14.48 -10.93 1.10
N PRO A 68 -13.58 -9.94 1.31
CA PRO A 68 -12.75 -9.43 0.24
C PRO A 68 -11.90 -10.51 -0.41
N PRO A 69 -11.72 -10.46 -1.76
CA PRO A 69 -10.90 -11.43 -2.47
C PRO A 69 -9.43 -11.40 -2.00
N ASP A 70 -8.69 -12.48 -2.25
CA ASP A 70 -7.30 -12.62 -1.80
C ASP A 70 -6.34 -11.60 -2.43
N SER A 71 -6.74 -10.95 -3.52
CA SER A 71 -5.99 -9.83 -4.10
C SER A 71 -5.99 -8.57 -3.23
N ILE A 72 -6.98 -8.43 -2.32
CA ILE A 72 -7.02 -7.37 -1.31
C ILE A 72 -6.25 -7.83 -0.09
N ARG A 73 -4.99 -7.42 -0.05
CA ARG A 73 -4.05 -7.85 1.00
C ARG A 73 -3.96 -6.85 2.13
N VAL A 74 -3.80 -7.38 3.33
CA VAL A 74 -3.15 -6.72 4.44
C VAL A 74 -1.85 -7.46 4.67
N GLY A 75 -0.75 -6.73 4.70
CA GLY A 75 0.57 -7.27 4.92
C GLY A 75 1.12 -6.93 6.29
N CYS A 76 2.31 -7.43 6.57
CA CYS A 76 3.10 -6.99 7.72
C CYS A 76 4.58 -6.94 7.36
N TYR A 77 5.32 -6.06 8.02
CA TYR A 77 6.76 -6.21 8.16
C TYR A 77 7.02 -7.42 9.04
N TYR A 78 7.91 -8.31 8.58
CA TYR A 78 8.31 -9.52 9.30
C TYR A 78 9.80 -9.46 9.58
N TYR A 79 10.17 -9.09 10.81
CA TYR A 79 11.56 -8.81 11.15
C TYR A 79 12.20 -9.94 11.96
N TRP A 80 13.36 -10.35 11.51
CA TRP A 80 14.25 -11.27 12.23
C TRP A 80 15.23 -10.46 13.07
N VAL A 81 14.98 -10.45 14.38
CA VAL A 81 15.68 -9.56 15.31
C VAL A 81 16.67 -10.35 16.18
N ASN A 82 17.86 -9.76 16.35
CA ASN A 82 18.91 -10.25 17.27
C ASN A 82 19.28 -11.72 17.05
N GLU A 83 19.26 -12.23 15.82
CA GLU A 83 19.61 -13.61 15.48
C GLU A 83 18.73 -14.66 16.17
N GLN A 84 17.63 -14.28 16.82
CA GLN A 84 16.74 -15.16 17.60
C GLN A 84 15.67 -15.81 16.72
N VAL A 85 16.11 -16.52 15.70
CA VAL A 85 15.24 -17.14 14.70
C VAL A 85 15.56 -18.63 14.56
N ASP A 86 14.52 -19.43 14.51
CA ASP A 86 14.62 -20.88 14.27
C ASP A 86 13.49 -21.36 13.34
N PRO A 87 13.68 -22.54 12.66
CA PRO A 87 12.70 -23.01 11.68
C PRO A 87 11.31 -23.32 12.24
N LYS A 88 11.20 -23.69 13.54
CA LYS A 88 9.91 -23.96 14.18
C LYS A 88 9.15 -22.65 14.42
N GLY A 89 9.86 -21.63 14.92
CA GLY A 89 9.33 -20.28 15.11
C GLY A 89 8.84 -19.66 13.82
N VAL A 90 9.66 -19.68 12.77
CA VAL A 90 9.31 -19.18 11.43
C VAL A 90 8.02 -19.81 10.89
N LYS A 91 7.88 -21.14 11.02
CA LYS A 91 6.65 -21.84 10.60
C LYS A 91 5.44 -21.44 11.44
N ALA A 92 5.61 -21.26 12.73
CA ALA A 92 4.54 -20.84 13.64
C ALA A 92 4.09 -19.41 13.35
N ASP A 93 5.02 -18.50 13.09
CA ASP A 93 4.74 -17.12 12.76
C ASP A 93 3.94 -17.00 11.44
N LEU A 94 4.36 -17.71 10.39
CA LEU A 94 3.66 -17.68 9.09
C LEU A 94 2.26 -18.31 9.17
N ARG A 95 2.07 -19.39 9.95
CA ARG A 95 0.72 -19.92 10.22
C ARG A 95 -0.13 -18.90 10.97
N TRP A 96 0.42 -18.26 11.98
CA TRP A 96 -0.23 -17.18 12.71
C TRP A 96 -0.68 -16.04 11.79
N MET A 97 0.18 -15.61 10.87
CA MET A 97 -0.19 -14.62 9.85
C MET A 97 -1.40 -15.09 9.04
N LYS A 98 -1.35 -16.31 8.52
CA LYS A 98 -2.43 -16.89 7.69
C LYS A 98 -3.75 -16.98 8.45
N ASP A 99 -3.71 -17.45 9.69
CA ASP A 99 -4.90 -17.64 10.54
C ASP A 99 -5.57 -16.33 10.90
N ASN A 100 -4.80 -15.23 10.90
CA ASN A 100 -5.28 -13.87 11.14
C ASN A 100 -5.56 -13.07 9.86
N GLY A 101 -5.47 -13.68 8.69
CA GLY A 101 -5.83 -13.04 7.42
C GLY A 101 -4.73 -12.16 6.81
N ILE A 102 -3.51 -12.22 7.34
CA ILE A 102 -2.33 -11.58 6.74
C ILE A 102 -1.84 -12.47 5.60
N THR A 103 -1.76 -11.92 4.40
CA THR A 103 -1.43 -12.66 3.18
C THR A 103 -0.24 -12.08 2.41
N LEU A 104 0.46 -11.11 3.02
CA LEU A 104 1.68 -10.50 2.50
C LEU A 104 2.65 -10.28 3.67
N ALA A 105 3.92 -10.63 3.51
CA ALA A 105 4.94 -10.37 4.52
C ALA A 105 6.21 -9.81 3.87
N PHE A 106 6.73 -8.71 4.41
CA PHE A 106 7.98 -8.09 4.03
C PHE A 106 9.08 -8.47 5.01
N LEU A 107 9.96 -9.37 4.59
CA LEU A 107 10.97 -9.97 5.43
C LEU A 107 12.26 -9.14 5.44
N ALA A 108 12.62 -8.59 6.60
CA ALA A 108 13.96 -8.10 6.89
C ALA A 108 14.73 -9.21 7.63
N THR A 109 15.83 -9.64 7.03
CA THR A 109 16.47 -10.92 7.40
C THR A 109 17.49 -10.83 8.51
N ASP A 110 17.88 -9.61 8.91
CA ASP A 110 18.93 -9.40 9.92
C ASP A 110 18.80 -8.00 10.55
N ILE A 111 17.91 -7.88 11.50
CA ILE A 111 17.74 -6.66 12.27
C ILE A 111 18.46 -6.83 13.61
N ARG A 112 19.45 -5.98 13.85
CA ARG A 112 20.05 -5.87 15.17
C ARG A 112 19.39 -4.74 15.94
N ASN A 113 18.79 -5.08 17.08
CA ASN A 113 18.25 -4.11 18.01
C ASN A 113 19.41 -3.32 18.61
N LEU A 114 19.73 -2.19 18.01
CA LEU A 114 20.75 -1.29 18.54
C LEU A 114 20.22 -0.70 19.86
N THR A 115 21.06 -0.74 20.88
CA THR A 115 20.78 -0.13 22.17
C THR A 115 20.45 1.34 21.98
N ARG A 116 19.23 1.71 22.25
CA ARG A 116 18.89 3.10 22.46
C ARG A 116 19.40 3.53 23.84
N TRP A 117 19.73 4.79 24.01
CA TRP A 117 20.18 5.40 25.28
C TRP A 117 19.16 5.26 26.44
N ASP A 118 17.90 4.96 26.15
CA ASP A 118 16.78 4.71 27.06
C ASP A 118 16.41 3.20 27.15
N ASN A 119 17.35 2.33 26.92
CA ASN A 119 17.20 0.88 26.61
C ASN A 119 16.31 0.09 27.59
N PRO A 120 15.07 -0.31 27.21
CA PRO A 120 14.31 -1.28 27.98
C PRO A 120 14.78 -2.74 27.79
N TRP A 121 15.91 -2.97 27.12
CA TRP A 121 16.35 -4.27 26.59
C TRP A 121 17.62 -4.79 27.24
N GLU A 122 18.00 -4.22 28.37
CA GLU A 122 19.05 -4.81 29.21
C GLU A 122 18.73 -6.28 29.49
N GLY A 123 19.56 -7.19 28.97
CA GLY A 123 19.39 -8.63 29.11
C GLY A 123 18.87 -9.40 27.90
N GLN A 124 18.57 -8.78 26.76
CA GLN A 124 18.26 -9.55 25.54
C GLN A 124 19.51 -10.23 24.99
N THR A 125 19.42 -11.53 24.88
CA THR A 125 20.48 -12.37 24.33
C THR A 125 20.38 -12.42 22.80
N PHE A 126 21.54 -12.54 22.13
CA PHE A 126 21.60 -12.82 20.72
C PHE A 126 21.40 -14.32 20.46
N GLY A 127 20.71 -14.63 19.35
CA GLY A 127 20.50 -16.00 18.90
C GLY A 127 21.71 -16.57 18.14
N LYS A 128 21.42 -17.62 17.35
CA LYS A 128 22.44 -18.33 16.54
C LYS A 128 22.26 -18.13 15.05
N ASN A 129 21.25 -17.37 14.63
CA ASN A 129 20.89 -17.16 13.22
C ASN A 129 21.77 -16.11 12.54
N LYS A 130 23.09 -16.22 12.65
CA LYS A 130 24.03 -15.28 12.07
C LYS A 130 23.85 -15.13 10.58
N PHE A 131 23.96 -13.89 10.09
CA PHE A 131 23.80 -13.54 8.68
C PHE A 131 24.62 -14.45 7.77
N GLN A 132 23.98 -14.96 6.70
CA GLN A 132 24.53 -15.89 5.72
C GLN A 132 25.12 -17.19 6.27
N SER A 133 24.94 -17.50 7.57
CA SER A 133 25.31 -18.80 8.13
C SER A 133 24.43 -19.93 7.54
N ARG A 134 24.86 -21.18 7.75
CA ARG A 134 24.07 -22.37 7.37
C ARG A 134 22.65 -22.33 7.97
N LEU A 135 22.51 -21.82 9.20
CA LEU A 135 21.21 -21.70 9.87
C LEU A 135 20.36 -20.59 9.23
N TRP A 136 20.95 -19.45 8.89
CA TRP A 136 20.27 -18.35 8.21
C TRP A 136 19.69 -18.80 6.85
N TRP A 137 20.50 -19.49 6.02
CA TRP A 137 20.02 -20.05 4.75
C TRP A 137 18.90 -21.06 4.94
N LYS A 138 19.00 -21.91 5.98
CA LYS A 138 17.95 -22.87 6.30
C LYS A 138 16.66 -22.16 6.72
N ASN A 139 16.74 -21.12 7.54
CA ASN A 139 15.58 -20.35 8.00
C ASN A 139 14.95 -19.57 6.85
N LEU A 140 15.74 -18.93 5.99
CA LEU A 140 15.23 -18.20 4.83
C LEU A 140 14.49 -19.14 3.85
N ARG A 141 15.09 -20.27 3.52
CA ARG A 141 14.42 -21.29 2.70
C ARG A 141 13.15 -21.82 3.37
N THR A 142 13.15 -22.03 4.69
CA THR A 142 11.97 -22.43 5.44
C THR A 142 10.88 -21.38 5.36
N ALA A 143 11.21 -20.10 5.53
CA ALA A 143 10.25 -19.00 5.43
C ALA A 143 9.59 -18.95 4.05
N LEU A 144 10.39 -18.88 2.98
CA LEU A 144 9.89 -18.78 1.63
C LEU A 144 9.05 -19.99 1.20
N LYS A 145 9.50 -21.20 1.58
CA LYS A 145 8.76 -22.44 1.27
C LYS A 145 7.44 -22.50 2.03
N THR A 146 7.45 -22.22 3.35
CA THR A 146 6.23 -22.23 4.17
C THR A 146 5.24 -21.15 3.75
N ALA A 147 5.73 -19.96 3.40
CA ALA A 147 4.89 -18.90 2.83
C ALA A 147 4.19 -19.38 1.55
N GLY A 148 4.92 -20.05 0.65
CA GLY A 148 4.36 -20.66 -0.55
C GLY A 148 3.28 -21.70 -0.27
N GLU A 149 3.51 -22.60 0.70
CA GLU A 149 2.55 -23.62 1.13
C GLU A 149 1.25 -23.00 1.72
N LEU A 150 1.37 -21.82 2.36
CA LEU A 150 0.26 -21.12 2.98
C LEU A 150 -0.42 -20.07 2.06
N GLY A 151 0.15 -19.82 0.86
CA GLY A 151 -0.31 -18.78 -0.04
C GLY A 151 -0.08 -17.35 0.49
N ILE A 152 0.99 -17.15 1.29
CA ILE A 152 1.44 -15.83 1.74
C ILE A 152 2.44 -15.29 0.71
N GLU A 153 2.17 -14.12 0.16
CA GLU A 153 3.12 -13.41 -0.71
C GLU A 153 4.29 -12.86 0.12
N MET A 154 5.50 -12.97 -0.42
CA MET A 154 6.72 -12.52 0.28
C MET A 154 7.40 -11.39 -0.47
N GLY A 155 7.85 -10.39 0.27
CA GLY A 155 8.84 -9.43 -0.15
C GLY A 155 10.13 -9.58 0.66
N LEU A 156 11.24 -9.18 0.08
CA LEU A 156 12.53 -9.10 0.79
C LEU A 156 13.03 -7.66 0.78
N PHE A 157 13.49 -7.18 1.92
CA PHE A 157 14.21 -5.91 1.99
C PHE A 157 15.45 -5.98 1.10
N ASN A 158 15.77 -4.85 0.45
CA ASN A 158 16.89 -4.76 -0.49
C ASN A 158 18.27 -4.77 0.19
N CYS A 159 18.32 -4.80 1.51
CA CYS A 159 19.52 -4.96 2.32
C CYS A 159 19.23 -5.81 3.56
N PRO A 160 20.24 -6.25 4.31
CA PRO A 160 20.04 -7.03 5.54
C PRO A 160 19.19 -6.32 6.59
N GLY A 161 19.43 -5.02 6.83
CA GLY A 161 18.62 -4.12 7.66
C GLY A 161 17.52 -3.43 6.87
N TRP A 162 17.17 -2.19 7.28
CA TRP A 162 16.18 -1.37 6.55
C TRP A 162 16.74 -0.09 5.93
N SER A 163 18.05 0.19 6.03
CA SER A 163 18.67 1.46 5.61
C SER A 163 18.73 1.71 4.10
N GLN A 164 18.19 0.84 3.29
CA GLN A 164 17.96 0.86 1.84
C GLN A 164 18.84 -0.06 1.00
N SER A 165 20.18 0.13 0.91
CA SER A 165 21.00 -0.60 -0.06
C SER A 165 22.47 -0.61 0.33
N GLY A 166 22.81 -1.49 1.22
CA GLY A 166 24.19 -1.66 1.67
C GLY A 166 24.50 -3.10 2.06
N GLY A 167 25.74 -3.35 2.39
CA GLY A 167 26.18 -4.65 2.86
C GLY A 167 27.66 -4.93 2.64
N PRO A 168 28.19 -6.06 3.15
CA PRO A 168 29.62 -6.35 3.18
C PRO A 168 30.27 -6.56 1.78
N TRP A 169 29.45 -6.61 0.74
CA TRP A 169 29.90 -6.74 -0.67
C TRP A 169 30.15 -5.39 -1.34
N VAL A 170 29.76 -4.26 -0.73
CA VAL A 170 29.95 -2.93 -1.31
C VAL A 170 31.38 -2.46 -1.05
N LYS A 171 32.15 -2.25 -2.12
CA LYS A 171 33.51 -1.75 -2.05
C LYS A 171 33.53 -0.21 -1.89
N PRO A 172 34.63 0.37 -1.40
CA PRO A 172 34.75 1.84 -1.24
C PRO A 172 34.45 2.64 -2.51
N GLU A 173 34.90 2.17 -3.67
CA GLU A 173 34.66 2.80 -4.97
C GLU A 173 33.20 2.69 -5.46
N GLU A 174 32.43 1.77 -4.91
CA GLU A 174 31.01 1.51 -5.21
C GLU A 174 30.07 2.11 -4.16
N ALA A 175 30.64 2.75 -3.14
CA ALA A 175 29.88 3.32 -2.02
C ALA A 175 29.36 4.73 -2.29
N MET A 176 28.42 5.18 -1.45
CA MET A 176 28.02 6.59 -1.40
C MET A 176 29.22 7.47 -1.10
N ARG A 177 29.51 8.45 -1.97
CA ARG A 177 30.67 9.34 -1.84
C ARG A 177 30.26 10.80 -1.98
N ASN A 178 31.09 11.67 -1.36
CA ASN A 178 30.99 13.11 -1.49
C ASN A 178 32.28 13.70 -2.03
N TRP A 179 32.14 14.71 -2.87
CA TRP A 179 33.23 15.64 -3.18
C TRP A 179 33.36 16.64 -2.03
N THR A 180 34.54 16.69 -1.44
CA THR A 180 34.87 17.56 -0.30
C THR A 180 36.10 18.42 -0.63
N THR A 181 36.48 19.33 0.27
CA THR A 181 37.74 20.10 0.15
C THR A 181 38.99 19.21 0.23
N LYS A 182 38.88 18.00 0.72
CA LYS A 182 39.93 16.99 0.82
C LYS A 182 39.95 16.01 -0.36
N GLY A 183 39.02 16.17 -1.28
CA GLY A 183 38.82 15.26 -2.41
C GLY A 183 37.56 14.41 -2.29
N ILE A 184 37.58 13.21 -2.89
CA ILE A 184 36.45 12.29 -2.87
C ILE A 184 36.55 11.41 -1.62
N GLU A 185 35.53 11.46 -0.78
CA GLU A 185 35.46 10.70 0.46
C GLU A 185 34.16 9.89 0.53
N ILE A 186 34.17 8.75 1.25
CA ILE A 186 32.95 8.01 1.60
C ILE A 186 32.07 8.91 2.45
N CYS A 187 30.75 8.87 2.20
CA CYS A 187 29.77 9.63 2.99
C CYS A 187 29.86 9.30 4.48
N LYS A 188 29.76 10.33 5.30
CA LYS A 188 29.85 10.20 6.76
C LYS A 188 28.48 10.47 7.41
N THR A 189 28.21 9.79 8.50
CA THR A 189 27.13 10.12 9.42
C THR A 189 27.42 11.44 10.16
N LYS A 190 26.48 11.95 10.93
CA LYS A 190 26.68 13.13 11.77
C LYS A 190 27.78 12.93 12.82
N GLU A 191 27.98 11.68 13.25
CA GLU A 191 28.98 11.25 14.22
C GLU A 191 30.36 11.02 13.57
N GLY A 192 30.49 11.21 12.25
CA GLY A 192 31.75 11.07 11.52
C GLY A 192 32.11 9.65 11.12
N THR A 193 31.27 8.67 11.35
CA THR A 193 31.46 7.27 10.87
C THR A 193 31.01 7.14 9.43
N ASP A 194 31.47 6.08 8.73
CA ASP A 194 31.01 5.77 7.38
C ASP A 194 29.52 5.46 7.36
N VAL A 195 28.83 5.90 6.29
CA VAL A 195 27.44 5.56 6.07
C VAL A 195 27.35 4.10 5.67
N MET A 196 26.76 3.30 6.56
CA MET A 196 26.68 1.85 6.41
C MET A 196 25.22 1.37 6.46
N CYS A 197 24.99 0.19 5.88
CA CYS A 197 23.76 -0.56 6.07
C CYS A 197 23.45 -0.76 7.55
N SER A 198 22.22 -0.48 7.96
CA SER A 198 21.79 -0.65 9.35
C SER A 198 20.25 -0.68 9.45
N PRO A 199 19.69 -1.03 10.62
CA PRO A 199 20.38 -1.73 11.70
C PRO A 199 20.56 -3.20 11.34
N CYS A 200 21.76 -3.72 11.42
CA CYS A 200 22.06 -5.12 11.13
C CYS A 200 23.23 -5.63 11.97
N SER A 201 23.45 -6.95 11.97
CA SER A 201 24.55 -7.57 12.69
C SER A 201 25.91 -7.16 12.10
N PRO A 202 27.01 -7.28 12.86
CA PRO A 202 28.37 -6.99 12.33
C PRO A 202 28.72 -7.78 11.08
N GLU A 203 28.24 -9.02 10.95
CA GLU A 203 28.44 -9.87 9.79
C GLU A 203 27.71 -9.37 8.53
N ALA A 204 26.63 -8.60 8.71
CA ALA A 204 25.83 -8.02 7.64
C ALA A 204 26.18 -6.57 7.33
N GLN A 205 26.95 -5.90 8.21
CA GLN A 205 27.36 -4.52 8.00
C GLN A 205 28.25 -4.35 6.78
N GLY A 206 28.08 -3.22 6.10
CA GLY A 206 28.89 -2.79 4.99
C GLY A 206 28.43 -1.42 4.49
N LEU A 207 29.19 -0.84 3.59
CA LEU A 207 28.92 0.49 3.07
C LEU A 207 27.56 0.55 2.33
N GLU A 208 26.90 1.71 2.38
CA GLU A 208 25.78 2.01 1.50
C GLU A 208 26.27 2.22 0.07
N VAL A 209 25.56 1.65 -0.91
CA VAL A 209 25.90 1.71 -2.33
C VAL A 209 25.71 3.10 -2.90
N ASP A 210 26.54 3.46 -3.89
CA ASP A 210 26.39 4.67 -4.72
C ASP A 210 25.04 4.67 -5.46
N LYS A 211 24.10 5.49 -4.97
CA LYS A 211 22.74 5.59 -5.49
C LYS A 211 22.62 6.49 -6.74
N LEU A 212 23.74 7.09 -7.21
CA LEU A 212 23.79 7.88 -8.45
C LEU A 212 24.33 7.05 -9.65
N SER A 213 24.58 5.75 -9.41
CA SER A 213 25.09 4.82 -10.42
C SER A 213 24.23 3.57 -10.53
N LYS A 214 23.47 3.44 -11.63
CA LYS A 214 22.65 2.24 -11.92
C LYS A 214 23.49 0.96 -11.86
N ALA A 215 24.72 1.00 -12.36
CA ALA A 215 25.60 -0.15 -12.36
C ALA A 215 25.93 -0.65 -10.95
N HIS A 216 26.22 0.28 -10.02
CA HIS A 216 26.51 -0.08 -8.63
C HIS A 216 25.24 -0.58 -7.91
N VAL A 217 24.08 0.06 -8.15
CA VAL A 217 22.78 -0.38 -7.61
C VAL A 217 22.44 -1.79 -8.09
N GLN A 218 22.58 -2.07 -9.37
CA GLN A 218 22.30 -3.41 -9.92
C GLN A 218 23.29 -4.46 -9.45
N LYS A 219 24.56 -4.09 -9.26
CA LYS A 219 25.57 -4.97 -8.67
C LYS A 219 25.25 -5.31 -7.21
N HIS A 220 24.80 -4.34 -6.43
CA HIS A 220 24.32 -4.57 -5.07
C HIS A 220 23.14 -5.55 -5.07
N PHE A 221 22.12 -5.35 -5.92
CA PHE A 221 21.00 -6.27 -6.05
C PHE A 221 21.48 -7.71 -6.32
N GLU A 222 22.42 -7.89 -7.26
CA GLU A 222 22.97 -9.22 -7.59
C GLU A 222 23.72 -9.86 -6.43
N ALA A 223 24.41 -9.06 -5.62
CA ALA A 223 25.16 -9.57 -4.48
C ALA A 223 24.27 -10.05 -3.32
N PHE A 224 23.08 -9.49 -3.17
CA PHE A 224 22.16 -9.86 -2.10
C PHE A 224 20.92 -10.61 -2.63
N ILE A 225 19.99 -9.92 -3.27
CA ILE A 225 18.76 -10.55 -3.78
C ILE A 225 19.07 -11.59 -4.84
N GLY A 226 19.96 -11.27 -5.79
CA GLY A 226 20.40 -12.20 -6.81
C GLY A 226 21.01 -13.47 -6.24
N GLU A 227 21.83 -13.36 -5.17
CA GLU A 227 22.41 -14.52 -4.47
C GLU A 227 21.34 -15.38 -3.81
N ILE A 228 20.32 -14.76 -3.18
CA ILE A 228 19.17 -15.49 -2.61
C ILE A 228 18.43 -16.25 -3.73
N LEU A 229 18.18 -15.58 -4.85
CA LEU A 229 17.49 -16.19 -6.00
C LEU A 229 18.26 -17.35 -6.63
N ARG A 230 19.59 -17.31 -6.63
CA ARG A 230 20.46 -18.39 -7.11
C ARG A 230 20.46 -19.59 -6.17
N ARG A 231 20.54 -19.37 -4.86
CA ARG A 231 20.65 -20.44 -3.85
C ARG A 231 19.33 -21.11 -3.51
N ILE A 232 18.21 -20.37 -3.57
CA ILE A 232 16.89 -20.91 -3.26
C ILE A 232 16.13 -21.12 -4.58
N PRO A 233 15.87 -22.37 -4.98
CA PRO A 233 15.23 -22.64 -6.26
C PRO A 233 13.78 -22.15 -6.29
N PRO A 234 13.21 -21.82 -7.48
CA PRO A 234 11.87 -21.28 -7.63
C PRO A 234 10.77 -22.06 -6.91
N LYS A 235 10.85 -23.40 -6.90
CA LYS A 235 9.90 -24.27 -6.20
C LYS A 235 9.84 -24.06 -4.69
N ASP A 236 10.89 -23.52 -4.07
CA ASP A 236 10.97 -23.25 -2.63
C ASP A 236 10.75 -21.76 -2.30
N ARG A 237 10.44 -20.93 -3.32
CA ARG A 237 10.10 -19.51 -3.19
C ARG A 237 8.97 -19.07 -4.13
N PRO A 238 7.89 -19.86 -4.26
CA PRO A 238 6.88 -19.62 -5.31
C PRO A 238 6.10 -18.32 -5.13
N THR A 239 6.07 -17.75 -3.93
CA THR A 239 5.37 -16.52 -3.59
C THR A 239 6.30 -15.31 -3.33
N LEU A 240 7.60 -15.45 -3.59
CA LEU A 240 8.52 -14.31 -3.52
C LEU A 240 8.33 -13.43 -4.76
N THR A 241 7.81 -12.22 -4.56
CA THR A 241 7.39 -11.33 -5.66
C THR A 241 7.91 -9.91 -5.55
N THR A 242 8.45 -9.49 -4.40
CA THR A 242 8.68 -8.06 -4.13
C THR A 242 10.05 -7.80 -3.52
N VAL A 243 10.70 -6.75 -3.98
CA VAL A 243 11.88 -6.13 -3.35
C VAL A 243 11.42 -4.87 -2.63
N VAL A 244 11.74 -4.76 -1.35
CA VAL A 244 11.28 -3.69 -0.46
C VAL A 244 12.39 -2.68 -0.24
N VAL A 245 12.08 -1.42 -0.44
CA VAL A 245 12.95 -0.26 -0.18
C VAL A 245 12.24 0.65 0.82
N ASP A 246 12.72 0.63 2.04
CA ASP A 246 12.20 1.41 3.15
C ASP A 246 12.48 2.92 3.00
N SER A 247 12.08 3.73 3.96
CA SER A 247 12.32 5.17 3.96
C SER A 247 13.83 5.50 3.90
N TRP A 248 14.13 6.70 3.38
CA TRP A 248 15.54 7.12 3.25
C TRP A 248 16.09 7.59 4.59
N GLU A 249 16.95 6.79 5.21
CA GLU A 249 17.52 7.10 6.52
C GLU A 249 19.00 7.47 6.51
N ARG A 250 19.68 7.35 5.37
CA ARG A 250 21.14 7.44 5.29
C ARG A 250 21.63 8.59 4.42
N GLY A 251 21.88 9.71 5.05
CA GLY A 251 22.69 10.82 4.53
C GLY A 251 22.38 11.30 3.11
N LYS A 252 23.27 12.10 2.59
CA LYS A 252 23.26 12.57 1.20
C LYS A 252 24.60 12.30 0.55
N GLN A 253 24.59 11.90 -0.70
CA GLN A 253 25.79 11.90 -1.54
C GLN A 253 25.70 13.00 -2.60
N ASN A 254 26.84 13.50 -3.04
CA ASN A 254 26.91 14.49 -4.10
C ASN A 254 27.88 14.09 -5.23
N TYR A 255 28.49 12.90 -5.16
CA TYR A 255 29.48 12.45 -6.13
C TYR A 255 29.22 11.00 -6.58
N THR A 256 29.40 10.78 -7.86
CA THR A 256 29.63 9.49 -8.53
C THR A 256 30.64 9.70 -9.65
N ASP A 257 31.31 8.65 -10.14
CA ASP A 257 32.39 8.79 -11.13
C ASP A 257 31.92 9.45 -12.44
N SER A 258 30.65 9.29 -12.81
CA SER A 258 30.08 9.90 -14.02
C SER A 258 29.47 11.30 -13.80
N ILE A 259 29.57 11.89 -12.61
CA ILE A 259 28.82 13.10 -12.27
C ILE A 259 29.17 14.29 -13.17
N PHE A 260 30.44 14.50 -13.49
CA PHE A 260 30.89 15.59 -14.34
C PHE A 260 30.35 15.46 -15.78
N SER A 261 30.43 14.27 -16.36
CA SER A 261 29.91 14.01 -17.71
C SER A 261 28.38 14.14 -17.77
N LYS A 262 27.65 13.63 -16.76
CA LYS A 262 26.19 13.76 -16.66
C LYS A 262 25.76 15.20 -16.48
N PHE A 263 26.50 15.98 -15.66
CA PHE A 263 26.22 17.39 -15.45
C PHE A 263 26.40 18.20 -16.74
N ARG A 264 27.56 18.06 -17.41
CA ARG A 264 27.83 18.72 -18.69
C ARG A 264 26.81 18.35 -19.76
N GLN A 265 26.47 17.07 -19.88
CA GLN A 265 25.46 16.60 -20.84
C GLN A 265 24.10 17.28 -20.59
N ARG A 266 23.73 17.51 -19.34
CA ARG A 266 22.42 18.06 -18.99
C ARG A 266 22.34 19.56 -19.11
N TYR A 267 23.41 20.27 -18.67
CA TYR A 267 23.39 21.72 -18.52
C TYR A 267 24.24 22.47 -19.55
N GLY A 268 25.12 21.78 -20.27
CA GLY A 268 25.96 22.38 -21.33
C GLY A 268 27.18 23.14 -20.81
N TYR A 269 27.51 23.05 -19.51
CA TYR A 269 28.69 23.67 -18.89
C TYR A 269 29.33 22.73 -17.86
N GLU A 270 30.55 23.07 -17.45
CA GLU A 270 31.31 22.21 -16.52
C GLU A 270 30.84 22.37 -15.07
N LEU A 271 30.78 21.26 -14.33
CA LEU A 271 30.54 21.26 -12.91
C LEU A 271 31.76 21.75 -12.14
N ASP A 272 31.57 22.79 -11.35
CA ASP A 272 32.53 23.29 -10.37
C ASP A 272 31.89 23.30 -8.98
N TYR A 273 32.35 22.42 -8.09
CA TYR A 273 31.85 22.31 -6.72
C TYR A 273 32.15 23.57 -5.86
N THR A 274 33.11 24.39 -6.27
CA THR A 274 33.44 25.63 -5.57
C THR A 274 32.57 26.81 -5.99
N ASN A 275 31.87 26.66 -7.12
CA ASN A 275 30.97 27.67 -7.66
C ASN A 275 29.56 27.53 -7.08
N PRO A 276 29.06 28.48 -6.25
CA PRO A 276 27.69 28.42 -5.71
C PRO A 276 26.61 28.39 -6.81
N GLY A 277 26.89 28.91 -8.00
CA GLY A 277 25.97 28.89 -9.15
C GLY A 277 25.68 27.47 -9.66
N CYS A 278 26.66 26.57 -9.55
CA CYS A 278 26.47 25.16 -9.94
C CYS A 278 25.62 24.35 -8.96
N LYS A 279 25.54 24.82 -7.69
CA LYS A 279 24.92 24.03 -6.61
C LYS A 279 23.47 23.65 -6.89
N LYS A 280 22.66 24.59 -7.35
CA LYS A 280 21.24 24.35 -7.63
C LYS A 280 21.03 23.32 -8.73
N ASP A 281 21.84 23.38 -9.76
CA ASP A 281 21.75 22.43 -10.88
C ASP A 281 22.32 21.06 -10.50
N LEU A 282 23.38 21.02 -9.68
CA LEU A 282 23.87 19.78 -9.10
C LEU A 282 22.82 19.10 -8.18
N ASP A 283 22.17 19.86 -7.29
CA ASP A 283 21.11 19.33 -6.42
C ASP A 283 19.95 18.75 -7.23
N ARG A 284 19.58 19.39 -8.36
CA ARG A 284 18.56 18.88 -9.29
C ARG A 284 19.03 17.60 -10.00
N LEU A 285 20.27 17.61 -10.49
CA LEU A 285 20.84 16.42 -11.13
C LEU A 285 20.86 15.23 -10.17
N ILE A 286 21.32 15.44 -8.93
CA ILE A 286 21.33 14.40 -7.90
C ILE A 286 19.92 13.87 -7.66
N ALA A 287 18.93 14.75 -7.52
CA ALA A 287 17.54 14.36 -7.28
C ALA A 287 17.01 13.47 -8.42
N ASP A 288 17.31 13.82 -9.67
CA ASP A 288 16.89 13.04 -10.83
C ASP A 288 17.64 11.71 -10.93
N LEU A 289 18.96 11.69 -10.61
CA LEU A 289 19.74 10.46 -10.59
C LEU A 289 19.28 9.50 -9.48
N VAL A 290 18.95 10.00 -8.29
CA VAL A 290 18.39 9.15 -7.23
C VAL A 290 17.07 8.51 -7.69
N ALA A 291 16.23 9.23 -8.43
CA ALA A 291 15.01 8.65 -8.96
C ALA A 291 15.27 7.66 -10.11
N SER A 292 16.14 8.00 -11.06
CA SER A 292 16.35 7.20 -12.27
C SER A 292 17.37 6.07 -12.10
N GLU A 293 18.52 6.37 -11.48
CA GLU A 293 19.61 5.39 -11.35
C GLU A 293 19.39 4.44 -10.18
N TYR A 294 18.92 4.98 -9.02
CA TYR A 294 18.67 4.14 -7.87
C TYR A 294 17.32 3.44 -7.98
N MET A 295 16.20 4.17 -7.83
CA MET A 295 14.89 3.52 -7.81
C MET A 295 14.55 2.89 -9.16
N GLY A 296 14.74 3.62 -10.25
CA GLY A 296 14.51 3.12 -11.60
C GLY A 296 15.45 1.99 -11.97
N GLY A 297 16.74 2.09 -11.64
CA GLY A 297 17.73 1.03 -11.87
C GLY A 297 17.46 -0.24 -11.08
N LEU A 298 17.00 -0.09 -9.83
CA LEU A 298 16.58 -1.23 -9.00
C LEU A 298 15.31 -1.89 -9.55
N THR A 299 14.30 -1.09 -9.93
CA THR A 299 13.06 -1.59 -10.53
C THR A 299 13.33 -2.36 -11.82
N GLU A 300 14.12 -1.79 -12.72
CA GLU A 300 14.55 -2.46 -13.94
C GLU A 300 15.21 -3.81 -13.65
N LYS A 301 16.09 -3.84 -12.63
CA LYS A 301 16.79 -5.07 -12.25
C LYS A 301 15.84 -6.10 -11.62
N ALA A 302 14.94 -5.68 -10.76
CA ALA A 302 13.92 -6.55 -10.15
C ALA A 302 13.02 -7.19 -11.22
N HIS A 303 12.60 -6.41 -12.22
CA HIS A 303 11.79 -6.90 -13.36
C HIS A 303 12.48 -8.00 -14.16
N GLN A 304 13.80 -7.96 -14.32
CA GLN A 304 14.56 -9.02 -15.00
C GLN A 304 14.41 -10.38 -14.30
N TYR A 305 14.10 -10.37 -13.00
CA TYR A 305 13.84 -11.56 -12.19
C TYR A 305 12.37 -11.84 -11.93
N GLY A 306 11.45 -11.08 -12.56
CA GLY A 306 10.01 -11.19 -12.36
C GLY A 306 9.53 -10.67 -10.98
N LEU A 307 10.35 -9.85 -10.31
CA LEU A 307 10.03 -9.22 -9.04
C LEU A 307 9.52 -7.80 -9.26
N ARG A 308 8.68 -7.32 -8.36
CA ARG A 308 8.23 -5.93 -8.27
C ARG A 308 9.03 -5.18 -7.22
N THR A 309 8.99 -3.85 -7.26
CA THR A 309 9.55 -2.99 -6.22
C THR A 309 8.44 -2.31 -5.44
N TRP A 310 8.66 -2.18 -4.14
CA TRP A 310 7.81 -1.43 -3.22
C TRP A 310 8.69 -0.43 -2.48
N CYS A 311 8.29 0.84 -2.40
CA CYS A 311 9.11 1.85 -1.76
C CYS A 311 8.32 2.87 -0.94
N GLU A 312 9.03 3.46 0.02
CA GLU A 312 8.65 4.64 0.79
C GLU A 312 9.35 5.86 0.22
N PRO A 313 8.64 6.75 -0.51
CA PRO A 313 9.29 7.87 -1.20
C PRO A 313 9.49 9.10 -0.30
N TYR A 314 9.96 8.90 0.92
CA TYR A 314 10.22 9.95 1.91
C TYR A 314 11.45 9.61 2.76
N ALA A 315 11.78 10.50 3.70
CA ALA A 315 12.94 10.35 4.58
C ALA A 315 12.65 10.88 5.97
N HIS A 316 13.24 10.25 6.97
CA HIS A 316 13.39 10.81 8.33
C HIS A 316 14.57 11.80 8.42
N SER A 317 15.42 11.85 7.41
CA SER A 317 16.49 12.83 7.19
C SER A 317 16.24 13.62 5.90
N PRO A 318 17.00 14.66 5.57
CA PRO A 318 16.80 15.38 4.33
C PRO A 318 16.84 14.44 3.11
N PHE A 319 15.70 14.25 2.44
CA PHE A 319 15.57 13.43 1.25
C PHE A 319 16.27 14.09 0.05
N PRO A 320 17.15 13.40 -0.66
CA PRO A 320 17.94 14.01 -1.74
C PRO A 320 17.18 14.11 -3.06
N ALA A 321 15.96 13.58 -3.17
CA ALA A 321 15.19 13.47 -4.41
C ALA A 321 13.83 14.18 -4.30
N ASN A 322 13.14 14.32 -5.43
CA ASN A 322 11.71 14.63 -5.44
C ASN A 322 10.94 13.35 -5.15
N SER A 323 10.20 13.31 -4.04
CA SER A 323 9.45 12.15 -3.57
C SER A 323 8.50 11.58 -4.62
N ILE A 324 7.80 12.45 -5.36
CA ILE A 324 6.85 12.03 -6.40
C ILE A 324 7.59 11.35 -7.56
N THR A 325 8.68 11.94 -8.04
CA THR A 325 9.47 11.37 -9.15
C THR A 325 10.12 10.06 -8.74
N TYR A 326 10.69 10.01 -7.53
CA TYR A 326 11.31 8.81 -6.97
C TYR A 326 10.29 7.67 -6.81
N GLY A 327 9.17 7.91 -6.14
CA GLY A 327 8.13 6.91 -5.91
C GLY A 327 7.43 6.45 -7.20
N SER A 328 7.37 7.34 -8.23
CA SER A 328 6.82 6.95 -9.53
C SER A 328 7.67 5.90 -10.25
N ALA A 329 8.95 5.79 -9.93
CA ALA A 329 9.88 4.82 -10.52
C ALA A 329 9.79 3.41 -9.92
N ALA A 330 9.13 3.24 -8.77
CA ALA A 330 8.81 1.93 -8.18
C ALA A 330 7.48 1.38 -8.70
N ASP A 331 7.17 0.10 -8.46
CA ASP A 331 5.88 -0.49 -8.82
C ASP A 331 4.80 -0.17 -7.80
N GLU A 332 5.13 -0.14 -6.52
CA GLU A 332 4.22 0.16 -5.41
C GLU A 332 4.83 1.26 -4.52
N VAL A 333 3.98 2.08 -3.92
CA VAL A 333 4.40 3.19 -3.07
C VAL A 333 3.65 3.22 -1.75
N ALA A 334 4.34 3.65 -0.69
CA ALA A 334 3.76 3.72 0.63
C ALA A 334 4.06 5.04 1.35
N ALA A 335 3.12 5.44 2.19
CA ALA A 335 3.31 6.37 3.29
C ALA A 335 3.64 5.60 4.58
N GLU A 336 3.70 6.29 5.72
CA GLU A 336 3.71 5.66 7.03
C GLU A 336 2.82 6.44 8.01
N PHE A 337 2.34 5.75 9.04
CA PHE A 337 1.68 6.39 10.17
C PHE A 337 1.93 5.68 11.50
N TRP A 338 1.97 6.49 12.55
CA TRP A 338 2.39 6.10 13.88
C TRP A 338 1.24 6.14 14.88
N VAL A 339 1.25 5.22 15.84
CA VAL A 339 0.22 5.16 16.90
C VAL A 339 0.29 6.39 17.81
N GLY A 340 1.51 6.83 18.16
CA GLY A 340 1.74 7.93 19.09
C GLY A 340 1.74 9.34 18.47
N ASP A 341 1.65 9.45 17.15
CA ASP A 341 1.69 10.75 16.49
C ASP A 341 0.41 11.55 16.73
N ARG A 342 0.56 12.68 17.43
CA ARG A 342 -0.53 13.66 17.56
C ARG A 342 -0.78 14.43 16.27
N LYS A 343 0.21 14.46 15.35
CA LYS A 343 0.13 15.16 14.08
C LYS A 343 -0.03 14.15 12.94
N PHE A 344 -0.88 14.51 12.01
CA PHE A 344 -1.03 13.77 10.77
C PHE A 344 0.24 13.89 9.92
N ARG A 345 0.72 12.77 9.37
CA ARG A 345 1.91 12.70 8.52
C ARG A 345 1.60 13.08 7.07
N GLN A 346 1.22 14.34 6.88
CA GLN A 346 0.77 14.85 5.58
C GLN A 346 1.81 14.67 4.48
N LYS A 347 3.09 14.93 4.78
CA LYS A 347 4.17 14.89 3.78
C LYS A 347 4.38 13.49 3.21
N GLU A 348 4.34 12.47 4.05
CA GLU A 348 4.49 11.06 3.66
C GLU A 348 3.29 10.61 2.82
N VAL A 349 2.08 11.01 3.21
CA VAL A 349 0.85 10.75 2.44
C VAL A 349 0.90 11.45 1.08
N ASP A 350 1.25 12.74 1.04
CA ASP A 350 1.34 13.51 -0.20
C ASP A 350 2.40 12.93 -1.15
N ALA A 351 3.53 12.45 -0.61
CA ALA A 351 4.59 11.82 -1.38
C ALA A 351 4.10 10.52 -2.05
N ALA A 352 3.53 9.60 -1.27
CA ALA A 352 3.03 8.32 -1.76
C ALA A 352 1.85 8.52 -2.74
N PHE A 353 0.90 9.38 -2.36
CA PHE A 353 -0.26 9.68 -3.18
C PHE A 353 0.10 10.36 -4.50
N GLY A 354 0.96 11.39 -4.45
CA GLY A 354 1.44 12.09 -5.63
C GLY A 354 2.18 11.17 -6.60
N ALA A 355 3.02 10.25 -6.08
CA ALA A 355 3.72 9.25 -6.86
C ALA A 355 2.74 8.24 -7.49
N ALA A 356 1.76 7.74 -6.74
CA ALA A 356 0.74 6.83 -7.24
C ALA A 356 -0.08 7.48 -8.37
N ARG A 357 -0.55 8.72 -8.17
CA ARG A 357 -1.30 9.47 -9.16
C ARG A 357 -0.50 9.70 -10.45
N ARG A 358 0.75 10.13 -10.32
CA ARG A 358 1.64 10.39 -11.46
C ARG A 358 1.87 9.15 -12.33
N SER A 359 1.94 7.98 -11.72
CA SER A 359 2.23 6.71 -12.40
C SER A 359 1.01 5.82 -12.62
N GLY A 360 -0.22 6.33 -12.40
CA GLY A 360 -1.46 5.61 -12.64
C GLY A 360 -1.71 4.42 -11.70
N LYS A 361 -1.06 4.40 -10.53
CA LYS A 361 -1.25 3.35 -9.54
C LYS A 361 -2.53 3.58 -8.75
N ASN A 362 -3.32 2.53 -8.56
CA ASN A 362 -4.58 2.60 -7.81
C ASN A 362 -4.37 2.42 -6.31
N ARG A 363 -3.33 1.66 -5.91
CA ARG A 363 -2.99 1.41 -4.51
C ARG A 363 -2.04 2.47 -3.99
N VAL A 364 -2.33 2.92 -2.76
CA VAL A 364 -1.46 3.73 -1.93
C VAL A 364 -1.34 3.01 -0.60
N TRP A 365 -0.20 2.40 -0.38
CA TRP A 365 0.11 1.67 0.83
C TRP A 365 0.45 2.61 1.98
N ALA A 366 0.42 2.07 3.19
CA ALA A 366 1.10 2.67 4.31
C ALA A 366 1.73 1.60 5.21
N GLU A 367 2.96 1.84 5.65
CA GLU A 367 3.46 1.28 6.89
C GLU A 367 2.53 1.75 8.01
N SER A 368 1.89 0.79 8.68
CA SER A 368 0.70 1.07 9.48
C SER A 368 0.94 0.77 10.95
N PHE A 369 0.60 1.74 11.81
CA PHE A 369 0.66 1.60 13.26
C PHE A 369 2.08 1.44 13.81
N THR A 370 3.05 2.11 13.22
CA THR A 370 4.41 2.19 13.75
C THR A 370 4.40 2.82 15.14
N ASP A 371 5.25 2.35 16.01
CA ASP A 371 5.46 2.91 17.35
C ASP A 371 6.95 2.88 17.66
N GLY A 372 7.46 3.90 18.29
CA GLY A 372 8.88 4.04 18.60
C GLY A 372 9.14 4.79 19.92
N TRP A 373 8.08 5.20 20.62
CA TRP A 373 8.20 6.00 21.82
C TRP A 373 8.13 5.14 23.08
N PRO A 374 9.01 5.42 24.09
CA PRO A 374 9.04 4.63 25.34
C PRO A 374 7.75 4.70 26.14
N GLU A 375 7.02 5.84 26.04
CA GLU A 375 5.81 6.11 26.82
C GLU A 375 4.61 5.27 26.36
N LEU A 376 4.67 4.73 25.14
CA LEU A 376 3.63 3.88 24.61
C LEU A 376 4.01 2.42 24.86
N ALA A 377 3.18 1.72 25.62
CA ALA A 377 3.34 0.29 25.79
C ALA A 377 3.03 -0.39 24.45
N LYS A 378 4.08 -0.74 23.71
CA LYS A 378 4.00 -1.35 22.36
C LYS A 378 3.15 -2.62 22.30
N ASP A 379 2.93 -3.25 23.44
CA ASP A 379 2.02 -4.38 23.61
C ASP A 379 0.74 -3.99 24.36
N ASP A 380 0.37 -2.69 24.34
CA ASP A 380 -0.89 -2.16 24.90
C ASP A 380 -1.75 -1.54 23.79
N TRP A 381 -1.82 -2.21 22.65
CA TRP A 381 -2.74 -1.83 21.58
C TRP A 381 -4.06 -2.57 21.71
N SER A 382 -5.12 -1.99 21.16
CA SER A 382 -6.40 -2.68 20.96
C SER A 382 -6.98 -2.29 19.62
N PHE A 383 -7.89 -3.09 19.11
CA PHE A 383 -8.61 -2.76 17.88
C PHE A 383 -9.29 -1.38 17.98
N GLU A 384 -9.91 -1.10 19.13
CA GLU A 384 -10.57 0.17 19.41
C GLU A 384 -9.61 1.37 19.36
N LYS A 385 -8.39 1.23 19.86
CA LYS A 385 -7.35 2.27 19.79
C LYS A 385 -6.81 2.48 18.37
N LEU A 386 -6.66 1.40 17.58
CA LEU A 386 -6.03 1.46 16.27
C LEU A 386 -7.01 1.86 15.15
N LYS A 387 -8.29 1.50 15.26
CA LYS A 387 -9.30 1.80 14.24
C LYS A 387 -9.40 3.29 13.89
N PRO A 388 -9.54 4.23 14.85
CA PRO A 388 -9.64 5.66 14.51
C PRO A 388 -8.40 6.21 13.79
N ILE A 389 -7.24 5.62 14.07
CA ILE A 389 -6.00 6.00 13.39
C ILE A 389 -6.08 5.57 11.92
N ALA A 390 -6.47 4.31 11.65
CA ALA A 390 -6.65 3.83 10.27
C ALA A 390 -7.68 4.68 9.51
N ASP A 391 -8.83 4.97 10.12
CA ASP A 391 -9.91 5.73 9.50
C ASP A 391 -9.43 7.11 9.02
N ARG A 392 -8.66 7.80 9.83
CA ARG A 392 -8.05 9.08 9.48
C ARG A 392 -7.18 9.00 8.22
N TYR A 393 -6.43 7.90 8.07
CA TYR A 393 -5.57 7.69 6.89
C TYR A 393 -6.32 7.18 5.67
N PHE A 394 -7.45 6.48 5.86
CA PHE A 394 -8.37 6.14 4.77
C PHE A 394 -8.99 7.40 4.14
N HIS A 395 -9.42 8.38 4.94
CA HIS A 395 -9.84 9.70 4.44
C HIS A 395 -8.75 10.43 3.67
N ALA A 396 -7.50 10.23 4.03
CA ALA A 396 -6.35 10.81 3.32
C ALA A 396 -5.96 10.05 2.04
N GLY A 397 -6.64 8.96 1.71
CA GLY A 397 -6.45 8.21 0.46
C GLY A 397 -5.55 6.99 0.56
N ILE A 398 -5.08 6.62 1.75
CA ILE A 398 -4.45 5.31 1.98
C ILE A 398 -5.53 4.24 1.78
N ASN A 399 -5.19 3.18 1.05
CA ASN A 399 -6.12 2.11 0.74
C ASN A 399 -5.48 0.72 0.75
N ALA A 400 -4.27 0.61 1.30
CA ALA A 400 -3.57 -0.65 1.50
C ALA A 400 -2.66 -0.55 2.73
N SER A 401 -2.59 -1.60 3.55
CA SER A 401 -1.94 -1.56 4.86
C SER A 401 -0.87 -2.64 5.00
N ILE A 402 0.30 -2.22 5.48
CA ILE A 402 1.38 -3.10 5.93
C ILE A 402 1.57 -2.84 7.43
N LEU A 403 1.27 -3.82 8.28
CA LEU A 403 1.36 -3.69 9.73
C LEU A 403 2.82 -3.61 10.18
N HIS A 404 3.18 -2.66 10.99
CA HIS A 404 4.49 -2.53 11.60
C HIS A 404 4.36 -2.70 13.13
N VAL A 405 4.70 -3.90 13.69
CA VAL A 405 5.55 -4.92 13.08
C VAL A 405 5.25 -6.31 13.66
N MET A 406 5.49 -7.33 12.86
CA MET A 406 5.56 -8.70 13.35
C MET A 406 7.01 -9.11 13.53
N ILE A 407 7.38 -9.45 14.76
CA ILE A 407 8.73 -9.93 15.10
C ILE A 407 8.72 -11.44 15.09
N SER A 408 9.73 -12.06 14.47
CA SER A 408 9.89 -13.51 14.56
C SER A 408 10.09 -13.95 16.00
N GLN A 409 9.27 -14.90 16.44
CA GLN A 409 9.30 -15.43 17.80
C GLN A 409 9.94 -16.82 17.83
N PRO A 410 10.73 -17.15 18.87
CA PRO A 410 11.29 -18.48 19.03
C PRO A 410 10.19 -19.56 18.97
N GLY A 411 10.53 -20.71 18.38
CA GLY A 411 9.66 -21.88 18.34
C GLY A 411 9.56 -22.65 19.65
N ASP A 412 10.37 -22.29 20.62
CA ASP A 412 10.36 -22.79 21.98
C ASP A 412 9.67 -21.78 22.89
N ASP A 413 8.49 -22.14 23.40
CA ASP A 413 7.67 -21.23 24.19
C ASP A 413 8.21 -20.99 25.61
N SER A 414 9.21 -21.79 26.06
CA SER A 414 9.93 -21.54 27.32
C SER A 414 10.89 -20.35 27.23
N LYS A 415 11.26 -19.92 26.01
CA LYS A 415 12.10 -18.75 25.80
C LYS A 415 11.29 -17.47 25.91
N PRO A 416 11.91 -16.36 26.37
CA PRO A 416 11.23 -15.06 26.38
C PRO A 416 10.86 -14.60 24.97
N ALA A 417 9.80 -13.79 24.87
CA ALA A 417 9.43 -13.16 23.60
C ALA A 417 10.51 -12.16 23.15
N VAL A 418 10.75 -12.11 21.85
CA VAL A 418 11.64 -11.10 21.25
C VAL A 418 10.88 -9.80 21.13
N ARG A 419 11.41 -8.70 21.69
CA ARG A 419 10.76 -7.40 21.77
C ARG A 419 11.73 -6.27 21.40
N PRO A 420 11.68 -5.72 20.20
CA PRO A 420 12.47 -4.53 19.83
C PRO A 420 11.88 -3.26 20.43
N TRP A 421 12.65 -2.17 20.42
CA TRP A 421 12.17 -0.86 20.90
C TRP A 421 11.17 -0.17 19.96
N PHE A 422 11.00 -0.67 18.75
CA PHE A 422 10.17 -0.10 17.69
C PHE A 422 8.96 -0.98 17.37
N GLY A 423 7.95 -0.37 16.78
CA GLY A 423 6.77 -1.03 16.24
C GLY A 423 5.72 -1.44 17.26
N THR A 424 4.50 -1.59 16.80
CA THR A 424 3.40 -2.23 17.54
C THR A 424 3.47 -3.73 17.37
N TYR A 425 3.39 -4.51 18.44
CA TYR A 425 3.62 -5.95 18.39
C TYR A 425 2.38 -6.72 17.93
N PHE A 426 2.36 -7.11 16.66
CA PHE A 426 1.30 -7.93 16.07
C PHE A 426 1.61 -9.44 16.05
N ASP A 427 2.69 -9.85 16.74
CA ASP A 427 3.13 -11.24 16.75
C ASP A 427 2.27 -12.15 17.64
N ARG A 428 2.44 -13.47 17.49
CA ARG A 428 1.69 -14.52 18.19
C ARG A 428 1.84 -14.52 19.71
N ARG A 429 2.80 -13.77 20.27
CA ARG A 429 3.05 -13.61 21.69
C ARG A 429 2.62 -12.27 22.26
N SER A 430 1.96 -11.42 21.43
CA SER A 430 1.34 -10.21 21.92
C SER A 430 0.17 -10.53 22.86
N ARG A 431 0.01 -9.74 23.91
CA ARG A 431 -1.14 -9.84 24.84
C ARG A 431 -2.47 -9.61 24.15
N HIS A 432 -2.47 -8.80 23.07
CA HIS A 432 -3.64 -8.45 22.27
C HIS A 432 -3.76 -9.28 20.97
N SER A 433 -3.06 -10.39 20.92
CA SER A 433 -3.02 -11.27 19.74
C SER A 433 -4.42 -11.66 19.21
N ARG A 434 -5.43 -11.78 20.09
CA ARG A 434 -6.81 -12.12 19.70
C ARG A 434 -7.52 -11.01 18.90
N GLU A 435 -7.09 -9.77 19.05
CA GLU A 435 -7.67 -8.62 18.35
C GLU A 435 -7.12 -8.44 16.92
N LEU A 436 -6.08 -9.18 16.56
CA LEU A 436 -5.43 -9.06 15.25
C LEU A 436 -6.38 -9.43 14.10
N LYS A 437 -7.10 -10.55 14.23
CA LYS A 437 -8.04 -11.00 13.18
C LYS A 437 -9.19 -10.02 12.94
N PRO A 438 -9.87 -9.49 13.98
CA PRO A 438 -10.81 -8.38 13.84
C PRO A 438 -10.21 -7.17 13.11
N LEU A 439 -9.04 -6.70 13.53
CA LEU A 439 -8.34 -5.57 12.89
C LEU A 439 -8.06 -5.84 11.40
N VAL A 440 -7.46 -6.97 11.09
CA VAL A 440 -7.14 -7.34 9.69
C VAL A 440 -8.41 -7.46 8.84
N THR A 441 -9.50 -8.01 9.40
CA THR A 441 -10.79 -8.09 8.70
C THR A 441 -11.33 -6.71 8.37
N TYR A 442 -11.31 -5.81 9.34
CA TYR A 442 -11.71 -4.40 9.16
C TYR A 442 -10.88 -3.72 8.06
N LEU A 443 -9.55 -3.79 8.16
CA LEU A 443 -8.63 -3.21 7.18
C LEU A 443 -8.86 -3.77 5.77
N ARG A 444 -9.06 -5.09 5.63
CA ARG A 444 -9.33 -5.70 4.32
C ARG A 444 -10.63 -5.20 3.71
N ARG A 445 -11.70 -5.02 4.49
CA ARG A 445 -12.98 -4.49 4.00
C ARG A 445 -12.85 -3.04 3.55
N CYS A 446 -12.18 -2.19 4.35
CA CYS A 446 -11.92 -0.81 3.97
C CYS A 446 -11.02 -0.73 2.74
N ASN A 447 -9.92 -1.48 2.70
CA ASN A 447 -9.02 -1.55 1.55
C ASN A 447 -9.75 -2.01 0.28
N PHE A 448 -10.67 -2.99 0.40
CA PHE A 448 -11.47 -3.45 -0.74
C PHE A 448 -12.28 -2.30 -1.33
N MET A 449 -13.10 -1.65 -0.54
CA MET A 449 -13.96 -0.56 -1.00
C MET A 449 -13.15 0.61 -1.58
N LEU A 450 -12.04 0.97 -0.95
CA LEU A 450 -11.16 2.08 -1.36
C LEU A 450 -10.24 1.73 -2.55
N GLN A 451 -10.16 0.48 -2.99
CA GLN A 451 -9.42 0.06 -4.19
C GLN A 451 -10.31 -0.16 -5.40
N LEU A 452 -11.65 -0.19 -5.23
CA LEU A 452 -12.58 -0.38 -6.34
C LEU A 452 -12.57 0.80 -7.33
N GLY A 453 -12.72 0.50 -8.61
CA GLY A 453 -12.88 1.49 -9.66
C GLY A 453 -11.73 2.52 -9.71
N ARG A 454 -12.05 3.73 -10.14
CA ARG A 454 -11.13 4.88 -10.12
C ARG A 454 -11.44 5.81 -8.94
N ARG A 455 -10.44 6.54 -8.49
CA ARG A 455 -10.62 7.61 -7.49
C ARG A 455 -11.37 8.79 -8.11
N ALA A 456 -12.19 9.48 -7.32
CA ALA A 456 -12.72 10.77 -7.71
C ALA A 456 -11.59 11.83 -7.68
N ASP A 457 -11.66 12.80 -8.60
CA ASP A 457 -10.52 13.72 -8.83
C ASP A 457 -10.19 14.59 -7.59
N ASP A 458 -11.22 15.03 -6.85
CA ASP A 458 -11.06 15.94 -5.72
C ASP A 458 -11.42 15.33 -4.34
N ALA A 459 -11.65 14.01 -4.27
CA ALA A 459 -12.00 13.31 -3.03
C ALA A 459 -11.21 12.01 -2.87
N TYR A 460 -10.28 12.02 -1.91
CA TYR A 460 -9.35 10.91 -1.67
C TYR A 460 -10.04 9.63 -1.19
N ASP A 461 -11.14 9.76 -0.48
CA ASP A 461 -11.96 8.72 0.12
C ASP A 461 -13.17 8.30 -0.75
N GLN A 462 -13.24 8.80 -1.99
CA GLN A 462 -14.33 8.50 -2.90
C GLN A 462 -13.87 7.70 -4.12
N ARG A 463 -14.68 6.71 -4.52
CA ARG A 463 -14.45 5.82 -5.66
C ARG A 463 -15.61 5.86 -6.62
N ILE A 464 -15.31 5.69 -7.91
CA ILE A 464 -16.29 5.63 -9.01
C ILE A 464 -16.02 4.36 -9.81
N LEU A 465 -17.01 3.46 -9.85
CA LEU A 465 -16.94 2.23 -10.62
C LEU A 465 -17.33 2.47 -12.08
N SER A 466 -16.92 1.58 -12.97
CA SER A 466 -17.22 1.67 -14.42
C SER A 466 -18.72 1.62 -14.76
N ASN A 467 -19.53 1.03 -13.88
CA ASN A 467 -20.98 0.95 -14.01
C ASN A 467 -21.71 2.19 -13.45
N GLY A 468 -20.99 3.21 -12.95
CA GLY A 468 -21.55 4.42 -12.35
C GLY A 468 -21.83 4.35 -10.86
N THR A 469 -21.61 3.20 -10.21
CA THR A 469 -21.67 3.12 -8.72
C THR A 469 -20.62 4.04 -8.12
N THR A 470 -21.00 4.82 -7.10
CA THR A 470 -20.05 5.61 -6.31
C THR A 470 -19.97 5.07 -4.89
N ILE A 471 -18.79 5.16 -4.29
CA ILE A 471 -18.50 4.70 -2.94
C ILE A 471 -17.76 5.82 -2.23
N ARG A 472 -18.23 6.21 -1.04
CA ARG A 472 -17.58 7.22 -0.20
C ARG A 472 -17.38 6.68 1.21
N PHE A 473 -16.18 6.81 1.75
CA PHE A 473 -15.92 6.56 3.16
C PHE A 473 -16.37 7.77 3.99
N THR A 474 -17.20 7.54 5.00
CA THR A 474 -17.87 8.60 5.76
C THR A 474 -17.18 8.85 7.10
N ASP A 475 -17.39 10.03 7.69
CA ASP A 475 -16.78 10.46 8.97
C ASP A 475 -17.11 9.52 10.15
N ASP A 476 -18.20 8.77 10.06
CA ASP A 476 -18.57 7.74 11.02
C ASP A 476 -18.02 6.33 10.66
N SER A 477 -17.00 6.29 9.82
CA SER A 477 -16.26 5.07 9.42
C SER A 477 -17.12 4.01 8.72
N ARG A 478 -18.10 4.43 7.92
CA ARG A 478 -18.93 3.57 7.08
C ARG A 478 -18.75 3.89 5.61
N PHE A 479 -19.28 3.06 4.74
CA PHE A 479 -19.27 3.29 3.30
C PHE A 479 -20.68 3.66 2.81
N GLU A 480 -20.83 4.86 2.29
CA GLU A 480 -22.00 5.24 1.51
C GLU A 480 -21.83 4.73 0.08
N VAL A 481 -22.72 3.85 -0.35
CA VAL A 481 -22.73 3.25 -1.68
C VAL A 481 -23.94 3.77 -2.44
N THR A 482 -23.71 4.55 -3.51
CA THR A 482 -24.77 5.04 -4.39
C THR A 482 -24.73 4.23 -5.70
N PHE A 483 -25.82 3.52 -6.00
CA PHE A 483 -25.96 2.70 -7.19
C PHE A 483 -26.36 3.53 -8.43
N PRO A 484 -26.21 2.99 -9.66
CA PRO A 484 -26.49 3.73 -10.89
C PRO A 484 -27.93 4.25 -11.04
N ASP A 485 -28.86 3.63 -10.36
CA ASP A 485 -30.30 4.02 -10.32
C ASP A 485 -30.62 5.06 -9.24
N GLY A 486 -29.60 5.55 -8.50
CA GLY A 486 -29.71 6.56 -7.45
C GLY A 486 -30.02 6.00 -6.07
N ARG A 487 -30.21 4.69 -5.89
CA ARG A 487 -30.38 4.08 -4.56
C ARG A 487 -29.10 4.19 -3.76
N GLN A 488 -29.25 4.45 -2.44
CA GLN A 488 -28.12 4.61 -1.52
C GLN A 488 -28.23 3.60 -0.38
N GLU A 489 -27.10 3.02 -0.02
CA GLU A 489 -26.96 2.15 1.16
C GLU A 489 -25.76 2.60 2.00
N LEU A 490 -25.84 2.37 3.30
CA LEU A 490 -24.75 2.64 4.23
C LEU A 490 -24.22 1.31 4.77
N TRP A 491 -22.98 0.99 4.48
CA TRP A 491 -22.33 -0.29 4.79
C TRP A 491 -21.31 -0.13 5.90
N ASP A 492 -21.48 -0.92 6.97
CA ASP A 492 -20.60 -0.90 8.13
C ASP A 492 -19.50 -1.96 7.98
N PRO A 493 -18.22 -1.58 7.88
CA PRO A 493 -17.11 -2.53 7.83
C PRO A 493 -16.94 -3.35 9.11
N MET A 494 -17.56 -2.92 10.23
CA MET A 494 -17.58 -3.66 11.50
C MET A 494 -18.62 -4.77 11.56
N GLN A 495 -19.54 -4.84 10.59
CA GLN A 495 -20.64 -5.81 10.64
C GLN A 495 -20.16 -7.24 10.81
N GLY A 496 -20.61 -7.88 11.89
CA GLY A 496 -20.28 -9.27 12.21
C GLY A 496 -18.87 -9.52 12.77
N ILE A 497 -18.04 -8.49 12.95
CA ILE A 497 -16.68 -8.65 13.50
C ILE A 497 -16.71 -8.90 15.01
N LEU A 498 -17.53 -8.15 15.75
CA LEU A 498 -17.57 -8.18 17.23
C LEU A 498 -18.56 -9.18 17.83
N LYS A 499 -19.40 -9.85 17.03
CA LYS A 499 -20.44 -10.77 17.53
C LYS A 499 -19.91 -12.16 17.96
N THR A 500 -18.62 -12.44 17.80
CA THR A 500 -18.04 -13.77 18.05
C THR A 500 -17.54 -13.99 19.48
N GLU A 501 -17.47 -12.95 20.32
CA GLU A 501 -16.91 -13.07 21.68
C GLU A 501 -17.95 -13.08 22.81
N GLU A 502 -19.19 -12.61 22.58
CA GLU A 502 -20.25 -12.65 23.62
C GLU A 502 -21.06 -13.96 23.65
N GLN A 503 -20.77 -14.92 22.76
CA GLN A 503 -21.49 -16.19 22.67
C GLN A 503 -20.60 -17.43 22.91
N LYS A 504 -19.47 -17.28 23.54
CA LYS A 504 -18.65 -18.36 24.06
C LYS A 504 -18.29 -18.06 25.52
#